data_8b9430334af66d9c1e8c90a72d4e46fa
#
_entry.id   8b9430334af66d9c1e8c90a72d4e46fa
#
_cell.length_a   1.000
_cell.length_b   1.000
_cell.length_c   1.000
_cell.angle_alpha   90.00
_cell.angle_beta   90.00
_cell.angle_gamma   90.00
#
_symmetry.space_group_name_H-M   'P 1'
#
loop_
_entity.id
_entity.type
_entity.pdbx_description
1 polymer ?
#
loop_
_entity_poly.entity_id
_entity_poly.type
_entity_poly.pdbx_seq_one_letter_code
_entity_poly.pdbx_strand_id
1 'polypeptide(L)'
;MKHITSITTTTLLAAAALAQSTAPAASPIAFDLSAGYDSEYIYRGLWFSNQNAWYNIGASKKLSDSTTLSTLAYYTSSNDRRSLYQELDLGVALAYDAGFATLSAGYTYFFFFNGYLGGGLGQTYAQEVYVSAAKTVGPVNATATIAHDFYVDASYAELALDKSFGITESTSLVLAAKAGYSLGGYYTLFDGATGLNVGSESVWTHVLLQASLPIAISKTATFTPYVAYNISGAGREESNAAAEAANLGGEEDQFFFGASFKAVF
;
A
#
# COMPACT_ATOMS: atom_id res chain seq x y z
N MET A 1 -10.58 -25.09 0.07
CA MET A 1 -10.93 -23.66 -0.08
C MET A 1 -9.63 -22.88 0.06
N LYS A 2 -9.16 -22.23 -1.00
CA LYS A 2 -7.92 -21.44 -0.94
C LYS A 2 -8.33 -20.01 -0.58
N HIS A 3 -8.14 -19.62 0.68
CA HIS A 3 -8.29 -18.25 1.11
C HIS A 3 -7.04 -17.49 0.68
N ILE A 4 -7.17 -16.60 -0.27
CA ILE A 4 -6.13 -15.62 -0.60
C ILE A 4 -6.36 -14.44 0.34
N THR A 5 -5.56 -14.36 1.39
CA THR A 5 -5.57 -13.26 2.34
C THR A 5 -4.76 -12.11 1.73
N SER A 6 -5.43 -11.04 1.33
CA SER A 6 -4.74 -9.84 0.87
C SER A 6 -4.07 -9.13 2.05
N ILE A 7 -2.80 -8.83 1.90
CA ILE A 7 -2.04 -8.01 2.84
C ILE A 7 -2.54 -6.58 2.70
N THR A 8 -3.20 -6.08 3.74
CA THR A 8 -3.52 -4.67 3.88
C THR A 8 -2.37 -3.98 4.59
N THR A 9 -1.31 -3.72 3.89
CA THR A 9 -0.36 -2.69 4.27
C THR A 9 -0.43 -1.62 3.20
N THR A 10 -0.36 -0.40 3.59
CA THR A 10 -0.38 0.86 2.86
C THR A 10 0.49 0.90 1.59
N THR A 11 0.26 0.00 0.68
CA THR A 11 0.62 0.09 -0.72
C THR A 11 -0.67 -0.08 -1.49
N LEU A 12 -1.34 1.02 -1.66
CA LEU A 12 -2.72 1.12 -2.09
C LEU A 12 -3.04 0.50 -3.43
N LEU A 13 -2.11 0.03 -4.19
CA LEU A 13 -2.38 -0.33 -5.57
C LEU A 13 -1.83 -1.65 -6.07
N ALA A 14 -0.82 -2.22 -5.45
CA ALA A 14 -0.31 -3.53 -5.88
C ALA A 14 -1.12 -4.72 -5.35
N ALA A 15 -1.98 -4.52 -4.37
CA ALA A 15 -2.76 -5.59 -3.76
C ALA A 15 -4.25 -5.56 -4.09
N ALA A 16 -4.64 -5.04 -5.25
CA ALA A 16 -5.84 -5.53 -5.91
C ALA A 16 -5.62 -6.95 -6.45
N ALA A 17 -4.79 -7.75 -5.75
CA ALA A 17 -4.81 -9.20 -5.89
C ALA A 17 -6.18 -9.64 -5.38
N LEU A 18 -7.10 -9.75 -6.31
CA LEU A 18 -8.42 -10.30 -6.24
C LEU A 18 -8.50 -11.35 -5.14
N ALA A 19 -8.93 -10.94 -3.94
CA ALA A 19 -9.68 -11.86 -3.12
C ALA A 19 -10.88 -12.23 -4.01
N GLN A 20 -10.80 -13.36 -4.70
CA GLN A 20 -11.97 -13.97 -5.29
C GLN A 20 -12.90 -14.26 -4.12
N SER A 21 -13.72 -13.26 -3.79
CA SER A 21 -14.87 -13.47 -2.94
C SER A 21 -15.66 -14.59 -3.59
N THR A 22 -15.72 -15.74 -2.94
CA THR A 22 -16.79 -16.71 -3.17
C THR A 22 -18.03 -16.15 -2.49
N ALA A 23 -18.46 -14.94 -2.87
CA ALA A 23 -19.74 -14.40 -2.50
C ALA A 23 -20.85 -15.26 -3.15
N PRO A 24 -22.00 -15.42 -2.50
CA PRO A 24 -23.13 -16.11 -3.11
C PRO A 24 -23.47 -15.48 -4.46
N ALA A 25 -23.73 -16.33 -5.43
CA ALA A 25 -24.06 -15.92 -6.78
C ALA A 25 -25.07 -14.79 -6.79
N ALA A 26 -24.73 -13.69 -7.50
CA ALA A 26 -25.65 -12.73 -8.09
C ALA A 26 -25.51 -11.23 -7.73
N SER A 27 -24.39 -10.73 -7.26
CA SER A 27 -24.17 -9.29 -7.45
C SER A 27 -23.22 -9.09 -8.62
N PRO A 28 -23.61 -8.33 -9.67
CA PRO A 28 -22.69 -8.02 -10.77
C PRO A 28 -21.49 -7.16 -10.31
N ILE A 29 -21.56 -6.61 -9.11
CA ILE A 29 -20.53 -5.79 -8.48
C ILE A 29 -20.31 -6.28 -7.04
N ALA A 30 -19.09 -6.57 -6.69
CA ALA A 30 -18.68 -6.85 -5.31
C ALA A 30 -18.13 -5.55 -4.68
N PHE A 31 -18.47 -5.33 -3.42
CA PHE A 31 -17.99 -4.19 -2.63
C PHE A 31 -17.14 -4.67 -1.47
N ASP A 32 -16.14 -3.88 -1.11
CA ASP A 32 -15.42 -4.05 0.15
C ASP A 32 -15.30 -2.71 0.88
N LEU A 33 -15.37 -2.79 2.20
CA LEU A 33 -15.12 -1.69 3.11
C LEU A 33 -14.01 -2.10 4.06
N SER A 34 -13.04 -1.24 4.26
CA SER A 34 -12.04 -1.46 5.30
C SER A 34 -11.71 -0.17 6.02
N ALA A 35 -11.33 -0.30 7.28
CA ALA A 35 -10.87 0.79 8.11
C ALA A 35 -9.75 0.29 9.00
N GLY A 36 -8.81 1.13 9.38
CA GLY A 36 -7.71 0.74 10.22
C GLY A 36 -7.03 1.91 10.91
N TYR A 37 -6.04 1.52 11.70
CA TYR A 37 -5.14 2.41 12.39
C TYR A 37 -3.72 1.90 12.24
N ASP A 38 -2.79 2.82 11.94
CA ASP A 38 -1.37 2.60 11.87
C ASP A 38 -0.66 3.54 12.83
N SER A 39 0.28 3.03 13.64
CA SER A 39 1.08 3.88 14.52
C SER A 39 1.93 4.87 13.70
N GLU A 40 2.33 4.46 12.51
CA GLU A 40 3.04 5.27 11.53
C GLU A 40 2.53 5.00 10.11
N TYR A 41 2.46 6.02 9.28
CA TYR A 41 2.19 5.93 7.87
C TYR A 41 3.49 5.95 7.08
N ILE A 42 3.87 4.77 6.59
CA ILE A 42 5.06 4.55 5.77
C ILE A 42 4.62 4.18 4.36
N TYR A 43 4.94 5.01 3.38
CA TYR A 43 4.65 4.74 1.97
C TYR A 43 5.93 4.60 1.17
N ARG A 44 6.17 3.42 0.61
CA ARG A 44 7.37 3.11 -0.19
C ARG A 44 8.68 3.44 0.54
N GLY A 45 8.73 3.17 1.85
CA GLY A 45 9.87 3.44 2.70
C GLY A 45 10.00 4.87 3.21
N LEU A 46 9.13 5.79 2.78
CA LEU A 46 9.06 7.15 3.31
C LEU A 46 8.09 7.23 4.47
N TRP A 47 8.54 7.84 5.56
CA TRP A 47 7.68 8.24 6.65
C TRP A 47 6.91 9.51 6.29
N PHE A 48 5.59 9.50 6.50
CA PHE A 48 4.70 10.64 6.26
C PHE A 48 4.11 11.18 7.55
N SER A 49 3.71 10.31 8.45
CA SER A 49 3.04 10.75 9.68
C SER A 49 2.91 9.64 10.70
N ASN A 50 2.55 10.04 11.92
CA ASN A 50 2.20 9.14 13.02
C ASN A 50 0.70 9.09 13.24
N GLN A 51 0.23 8.02 13.91
CA GLN A 51 -1.13 7.89 14.43
C GLN A 51 -2.19 8.07 13.34
N ASN A 52 -2.09 7.32 12.25
CA ASN A 52 -3.03 7.42 11.14
C ASN A 52 -4.27 6.57 11.36
N ALA A 53 -5.44 7.18 11.13
CA ALA A 53 -6.67 6.45 10.86
C ALA A 53 -6.91 6.46 9.36
N TRP A 54 -7.31 5.32 8.80
CA TRP A 54 -7.59 5.21 7.38
C TRP A 54 -8.87 4.42 7.09
N TYR A 55 -9.44 4.71 5.93
CA TYR A 55 -10.67 4.12 5.42
C TYR A 55 -10.51 3.81 3.95
N ASN A 56 -11.05 2.67 3.51
CA ASN A 56 -11.07 2.30 2.11
C ASN A 56 -12.43 1.75 1.70
N ILE A 57 -12.90 2.16 0.53
CA ILE A 57 -14.07 1.64 -0.14
C ILE A 57 -13.61 1.11 -1.49
N GLY A 58 -13.80 -0.19 -1.73
CA GLY A 58 -13.51 -0.84 -2.99
C GLY A 58 -14.77 -1.31 -3.69
N ALA A 59 -14.75 -1.31 -5.02
CA ALA A 59 -15.75 -1.98 -5.83
C ALA A 59 -15.06 -2.74 -6.97
N SER A 60 -15.55 -3.93 -7.29
CA SER A 60 -15.02 -4.72 -8.40
C SER A 60 -16.13 -5.38 -9.19
N LYS A 61 -15.91 -5.52 -10.52
CA LYS A 61 -16.82 -6.16 -11.45
C LYS A 61 -16.07 -7.06 -12.41
N LYS A 62 -16.46 -8.33 -12.50
CA LYS A 62 -16.01 -9.19 -13.58
C LYS A 62 -16.61 -8.69 -14.91
N LEU A 63 -15.71 -8.35 -15.86
CA LEU A 63 -16.08 -7.98 -17.23
C LEU A 63 -16.13 -9.20 -18.13
N SER A 64 -15.30 -10.23 -17.82
CA SER A 64 -15.28 -11.56 -18.45
C SER A 64 -14.78 -12.59 -17.44
N ASP A 65 -14.64 -13.84 -17.83
CA ASP A 65 -14.06 -14.90 -16.96
C ASP A 65 -12.62 -14.62 -16.56
N SER A 66 -11.87 -13.90 -17.41
CA SER A 66 -10.46 -13.57 -17.19
C SER A 66 -10.21 -12.09 -16.81
N THR A 67 -11.21 -11.21 -16.90
CA THR A 67 -10.99 -9.77 -16.76
C THR A 67 -11.86 -9.19 -15.66
N THR A 68 -11.24 -8.43 -14.75
CA THR A 68 -11.92 -7.73 -13.65
C THR A 68 -11.55 -6.25 -13.67
N LEU A 69 -12.55 -5.39 -13.58
CA LEU A 69 -12.40 -3.95 -13.33
C LEU A 69 -12.57 -3.69 -11.84
N SER A 70 -11.69 -2.91 -11.25
CA SER A 70 -11.74 -2.50 -9.83
C SER A 70 -11.59 -1.00 -9.70
N THR A 71 -12.24 -0.44 -8.68
CA THR A 71 -12.08 0.96 -8.26
C THR A 71 -11.85 1.00 -6.76
N LEU A 72 -11.19 2.03 -6.27
CA LEU A 72 -11.04 2.29 -4.85
C LEU A 72 -11.13 3.78 -4.55
N ALA A 73 -11.56 4.09 -3.32
CA ALA A 73 -11.37 5.36 -2.67
C ALA A 73 -10.77 5.08 -1.29
N TYR A 74 -9.57 5.58 -1.07
CA TYR A 74 -8.85 5.46 0.19
C TYR A 74 -8.63 6.84 0.78
N TYR A 75 -8.86 6.97 2.08
CA TYR A 75 -8.62 8.19 2.82
C TYR A 75 -7.78 7.87 4.05
N THR A 76 -6.75 8.67 4.30
CA THR A 76 -5.97 8.61 5.52
C THR A 76 -5.81 9.98 6.16
N SER A 77 -5.75 10.00 7.49
CA SER A 77 -5.58 11.21 8.26
C SER A 77 -4.74 10.93 9.50
N SER A 78 -3.71 11.73 9.69
CA SER A 78 -2.93 11.71 10.90
C SER A 78 -3.70 12.37 12.06
N ASN A 79 -3.64 11.74 13.22
CA ASN A 79 -4.09 12.33 14.50
C ASN A 79 -2.93 13.02 15.25
N ASP A 80 -1.71 12.95 14.74
CA ASP A 80 -0.56 13.66 15.28
C ASP A 80 -0.55 15.11 14.81
N ARG A 81 -0.69 16.03 15.77
CA ARG A 81 -0.71 17.48 15.50
C ARG A 81 0.58 18.00 14.86
N ARG A 82 1.67 17.24 14.91
CA ARG A 82 2.96 17.62 14.33
C ARG A 82 3.00 17.40 12.82
N SER A 83 2.33 16.38 12.30
CA SER A 83 2.38 16.04 10.87
C SER A 83 1.21 16.60 10.06
N LEU A 84 0.01 16.69 10.62
CA LEU A 84 -1.22 17.21 9.96
C LEU A 84 -1.47 16.59 8.56
N TYR A 85 -1.00 15.36 8.33
CA TYR A 85 -1.10 14.72 7.03
C TYR A 85 -2.52 14.21 6.75
N GLN A 86 -3.04 14.51 5.57
CA GLN A 86 -4.33 14.03 5.09
C GLN A 86 -4.26 13.77 3.60
N GLU A 87 -4.74 12.59 3.17
CA GLU A 87 -4.68 12.13 1.78
C GLU A 87 -5.99 11.44 1.39
N LEU A 88 -6.43 11.66 0.17
CA LEU A 88 -7.48 10.90 -0.51
C LEU A 88 -6.96 10.37 -1.83
N ASP A 89 -7.03 9.04 -2.01
CA ASP A 89 -6.64 8.40 -3.25
C ASP A 89 -7.86 7.84 -3.96
N LEU A 90 -7.94 8.09 -5.25
CA LEU A 90 -8.93 7.53 -6.13
C LEU A 90 -8.23 6.65 -7.18
N GLY A 91 -8.55 5.37 -7.20
CA GLY A 91 -7.92 4.40 -8.07
C GLY A 91 -8.87 3.66 -8.98
N VAL A 92 -8.39 3.30 -10.17
CA VAL A 92 -9.04 2.37 -11.10
C VAL A 92 -8.01 1.40 -11.64
N ALA A 93 -8.36 0.13 -11.75
CA ALA A 93 -7.49 -0.91 -12.25
C ALA A 93 -8.25 -1.94 -13.09
N LEU A 94 -7.56 -2.47 -14.09
CA LEU A 94 -7.97 -3.61 -14.87
C LEU A 94 -7.01 -4.77 -14.58
N ALA A 95 -7.55 -5.92 -14.19
CA ALA A 95 -6.80 -7.14 -13.97
C ALA A 95 -7.19 -8.20 -14.99
N TYR A 96 -6.21 -8.91 -15.56
CA TYR A 96 -6.36 -9.96 -16.53
C TYR A 96 -5.67 -11.25 -16.04
N ASP A 97 -6.43 -12.32 -15.92
CA ASP A 97 -5.89 -13.66 -15.66
C ASP A 97 -5.35 -14.25 -16.96
N ALA A 98 -4.02 -14.29 -17.10
CA ALA A 98 -3.33 -14.86 -18.24
C ALA A 98 -3.10 -16.38 -18.12
N GLY A 99 -3.63 -17.02 -17.06
CA GLY A 99 -3.46 -18.43 -16.73
C GLY A 99 -2.13 -18.77 -16.06
N PHE A 100 -1.05 -18.09 -16.38
CA PHE A 100 0.26 -18.24 -15.72
C PHE A 100 0.54 -17.19 -14.65
N ALA A 101 -0.13 -16.05 -14.71
CA ALA A 101 -0.08 -14.94 -13.76
C ALA A 101 -1.31 -14.04 -13.94
N THR A 102 -1.66 -13.27 -12.91
CA THR A 102 -2.58 -12.14 -13.03
C THR A 102 -1.78 -10.90 -13.40
N LEU A 103 -2.10 -10.29 -14.54
CA LEU A 103 -1.51 -9.04 -15.00
C LEU A 103 -2.48 -7.91 -14.69
N SER A 104 -1.99 -6.79 -14.16
CA SER A 104 -2.86 -5.65 -13.88
C SER A 104 -2.25 -4.36 -14.40
N ALA A 105 -3.12 -3.41 -14.77
CA ALA A 105 -2.74 -2.03 -15.05
C ALA A 105 -3.74 -1.11 -14.37
N GLY A 106 -3.27 0.00 -13.85
CA GLY A 106 -4.13 0.93 -13.13
C GLY A 106 -3.62 2.36 -13.13
N TYR A 107 -4.47 3.23 -12.64
CA TYR A 107 -4.22 4.64 -12.45
C TYR A 107 -4.70 5.06 -11.07
N THR A 108 -3.92 5.92 -10.39
CA THR A 108 -4.28 6.53 -9.12
C THR A 108 -4.11 8.02 -9.18
N TYR A 109 -5.09 8.70 -8.64
CA TYR A 109 -5.04 10.12 -8.34
C TYR A 109 -4.95 10.29 -6.83
N PHE A 110 -3.88 10.94 -6.37
CA PHE A 110 -3.62 11.30 -4.98
C PHE A 110 -4.02 12.75 -4.76
N PHE A 111 -4.74 13.03 -3.69
CA PHE A 111 -5.12 14.36 -3.29
C PHE A 111 -4.68 14.62 -1.86
N PHE A 112 -3.78 15.61 -1.67
CA PHE A 112 -3.19 15.97 -0.38
C PHE A 112 -3.85 17.25 0.15
N PHE A 113 -4.72 17.14 1.14
CA PHE A 113 -5.51 18.26 1.66
C PHE A 113 -4.67 19.36 2.30
N ASN A 114 -3.57 18.97 2.95
CA ASN A 114 -2.64 19.88 3.63
C ASN A 114 -1.28 19.97 2.92
N GLY A 115 -1.25 19.72 1.60
CA GLY A 115 -0.01 19.58 0.83
C GLY A 115 0.68 18.24 1.09
N TYR A 116 1.55 17.83 0.18
CA TYR A 116 2.23 16.53 0.20
C TYR A 116 3.03 16.27 1.49
N LEU A 117 3.61 17.32 2.07
CA LEU A 117 4.39 17.24 3.31
C LEU A 117 3.57 17.56 4.58
N GLY A 118 2.26 17.78 4.45
CA GLY A 118 1.42 18.28 5.54
C GLY A 118 1.64 19.76 5.82
N GLY A 119 0.80 20.36 6.68
CA GLY A 119 0.92 21.76 7.10
C GLY A 119 0.78 22.80 5.99
N GLY A 120 0.23 22.45 4.83
CA GLY A 120 0.08 23.33 3.66
C GLY A 120 1.33 23.42 2.79
N LEU A 121 2.30 22.57 2.98
CA LEU A 121 3.54 22.53 2.21
C LEU A 121 3.48 21.50 1.08
N GLY A 122 4.15 21.81 -0.02
CA GLY A 122 4.28 20.94 -1.18
C GLY A 122 3.05 20.91 -2.09
N GLN A 123 3.03 19.94 -2.98
CA GLN A 123 1.98 19.74 -3.97
C GLN A 123 0.70 19.21 -3.33
N THR A 124 -0.44 19.59 -3.88
CA THR A 124 -1.77 19.16 -3.39
C THR A 124 -2.33 17.95 -4.13
N TYR A 125 -1.67 17.47 -5.16
CA TYR A 125 -2.06 16.26 -5.89
C TYR A 125 -0.86 15.58 -6.56
N ALA A 126 -0.97 14.28 -6.80
CA ALA A 126 -0.10 13.50 -7.68
C ALA A 126 -0.94 12.55 -8.53
N GLN A 127 -0.34 12.01 -9.57
CA GLN A 127 -0.99 11.06 -10.47
C GLN A 127 0.01 9.96 -10.81
N GLU A 128 -0.46 8.73 -10.76
CA GLU A 128 0.38 7.57 -11.01
C GLU A 128 -0.32 6.58 -11.94
N VAL A 129 0.43 6.02 -12.88
CA VAL A 129 0.06 4.79 -13.59
C VAL A 129 0.94 3.65 -13.13
N TYR A 130 0.40 2.43 -13.14
CA TYR A 130 1.18 1.25 -12.80
C TYR A 130 0.82 0.05 -13.65
N VAL A 131 1.75 -0.89 -13.71
CA VAL A 131 1.53 -2.26 -14.18
C VAL A 131 2.06 -3.23 -13.15
N SER A 132 1.40 -4.37 -12.98
CA SER A 132 1.84 -5.41 -12.07
C SER A 132 1.62 -6.82 -12.63
N ALA A 133 2.40 -7.77 -12.11
CA ALA A 133 2.23 -9.18 -12.35
C ALA A 133 2.24 -9.94 -11.02
N ALA A 134 1.19 -10.71 -10.75
CA ALA A 134 1.04 -11.49 -9.53
C ALA A 134 0.93 -12.97 -9.84
N LYS A 135 1.62 -13.81 -9.06
CA LYS A 135 1.62 -15.27 -9.20
C LYS A 135 1.89 -15.96 -7.88
N THR A 136 1.24 -17.09 -7.65
CA THR A 136 1.63 -18.01 -6.57
C THR A 136 2.70 -18.97 -7.08
N VAL A 137 3.88 -18.98 -6.43
CA VAL A 137 5.01 -19.84 -6.72
C VAL A 137 5.24 -20.77 -5.54
N GLY A 138 4.86 -22.04 -5.70
CA GLY A 138 4.84 -22.97 -4.56
C GLY A 138 3.89 -22.48 -3.46
N PRO A 139 4.37 -22.30 -2.21
CA PRO A 139 3.55 -21.80 -1.11
C PRO A 139 3.59 -20.26 -0.95
N VAL A 140 4.27 -19.53 -1.82
CA VAL A 140 4.53 -18.09 -1.71
C VAL A 140 3.77 -17.35 -2.80
N ASN A 141 3.07 -16.28 -2.44
CA ASN A 141 2.56 -15.33 -3.40
C ASN A 141 3.66 -14.31 -3.71
N ALA A 142 3.83 -13.99 -4.98
CA ALA A 142 4.79 -12.99 -5.45
C ALA A 142 4.07 -11.98 -6.35
N THR A 143 4.35 -10.69 -6.13
CA THR A 143 3.84 -9.59 -6.95
C THR A 143 5.00 -8.67 -7.31
N ALA A 144 5.17 -8.39 -8.59
CA ALA A 144 6.09 -7.37 -9.08
C ALA A 144 5.27 -6.22 -9.68
N THR A 145 5.63 -4.99 -9.33
CA THR A 145 4.95 -3.78 -9.78
C THR A 145 5.96 -2.76 -10.28
N ILE A 146 5.63 -2.05 -11.34
CA ILE A 146 6.31 -0.83 -11.78
C ILE A 146 5.25 0.26 -11.87
N ALA A 147 5.53 1.40 -11.24
CA ALA A 147 4.69 2.58 -11.22
C ALA A 147 5.47 3.78 -11.75
N HIS A 148 4.78 4.73 -12.37
CA HIS A 148 5.32 6.02 -12.80
C HIS A 148 4.47 7.14 -12.24
N ASP A 149 5.07 8.01 -11.46
CA ASP A 149 4.44 9.19 -10.88
C ASP A 149 4.75 10.41 -11.76
N PHE A 150 3.69 11.03 -12.30
CA PHE A 150 3.81 12.19 -13.19
C PHE A 150 4.20 13.48 -12.47
N TYR A 151 4.05 13.55 -11.15
CA TYR A 151 4.44 14.73 -10.40
C TYR A 151 5.96 14.81 -10.20
N VAL A 152 6.57 13.69 -9.81
CA VAL A 152 8.02 13.63 -9.64
C VAL A 152 8.75 13.24 -10.93
N ASP A 153 8.02 12.87 -11.99
CA ASP A 153 8.53 12.39 -13.29
C ASP A 153 9.55 11.26 -13.12
N ALA A 154 9.22 10.31 -12.26
CA ALA A 154 10.08 9.19 -11.91
C ALA A 154 9.29 7.91 -11.72
N SER A 155 9.96 6.78 -11.80
CA SER A 155 9.34 5.47 -11.67
C SER A 155 9.83 4.75 -10.42
N TYR A 156 8.99 3.85 -9.94
CA TYR A 156 9.23 3.01 -8.77
C TYR A 156 8.93 1.56 -9.11
N ALA A 157 9.82 0.66 -8.74
CA ALA A 157 9.61 -0.77 -8.85
C ALA A 157 9.52 -1.42 -7.46
N GLU A 158 8.63 -2.39 -7.30
CA GLU A 158 8.45 -3.14 -6.04
C GLU A 158 8.33 -4.63 -6.32
N LEU A 159 8.99 -5.43 -5.49
CA LEU A 159 8.74 -6.85 -5.38
C LEU A 159 8.16 -7.15 -3.99
N ALA A 160 6.97 -7.73 -3.95
CA ALA A 160 6.31 -8.16 -2.73
C ALA A 160 6.19 -9.69 -2.71
N LEU A 161 6.48 -10.28 -1.57
CA LEU A 161 6.34 -11.71 -1.30
C LEU A 161 5.51 -11.90 -0.03
N ASP A 162 4.60 -12.86 -0.03
CA ASP A 162 3.88 -13.25 1.18
C ASP A 162 3.63 -14.75 1.26
N LYS A 163 3.46 -15.23 2.50
CA LYS A 163 3.07 -16.59 2.80
C LYS A 163 2.15 -16.65 4.01
N SER A 164 1.05 -17.37 3.86
CA SER A 164 0.09 -17.62 4.93
C SER A 164 0.29 -19.00 5.56
N PHE A 165 0.20 -19.04 6.90
CA PHE A 165 0.26 -20.24 7.73
C PHE A 165 -1.03 -20.33 8.54
N GLY A 166 -1.84 -21.35 8.31
CA GLY A 166 -3.06 -21.58 9.10
C GLY A 166 -2.71 -21.91 10.56
N ILE A 167 -3.32 -21.21 11.51
CA ILE A 167 -3.19 -21.46 12.96
C ILE A 167 -4.45 -22.18 13.45
N THR A 168 -5.63 -21.66 13.11
CA THR A 168 -6.94 -22.26 13.36
C THR A 168 -7.78 -22.19 12.09
N GLU A 169 -9.04 -22.65 12.14
CA GLU A 169 -9.98 -22.51 11.02
C GLU A 169 -10.31 -21.04 10.68
N SER A 170 -10.20 -20.14 11.66
CA SER A 170 -10.53 -18.71 11.51
C SER A 170 -9.32 -17.78 11.57
N THR A 171 -8.12 -18.29 11.86
CA THR A 171 -6.94 -17.47 12.11
C THR A 171 -5.74 -18.00 11.35
N SER A 172 -4.99 -17.11 10.68
CA SER A 172 -3.70 -17.43 10.07
C SER A 172 -2.63 -16.42 10.47
N LEU A 173 -1.37 -16.83 10.38
CA LEU A 173 -0.22 -15.94 10.40
C LEU A 173 0.18 -15.68 8.95
N VAL A 174 0.28 -14.42 8.56
CA VAL A 174 0.83 -14.02 7.26
C VAL A 174 2.16 -13.33 7.49
N LEU A 175 3.21 -13.86 6.89
CA LEU A 175 4.51 -13.21 6.81
C LEU A 175 4.69 -12.62 5.43
N ALA A 176 5.11 -11.36 5.37
CA ALA A 176 5.32 -10.63 4.14
C ALA A 176 6.65 -9.88 4.13
N ALA A 177 7.21 -9.74 2.95
CA ALA A 177 8.37 -8.90 2.68
C ALA A 177 8.14 -8.12 1.38
N LYS A 178 8.57 -6.86 1.35
CA LYS A 178 8.58 -6.01 0.18
C LYS A 178 9.94 -5.36 0.02
N ALA A 179 10.38 -5.18 -1.21
CA ALA A 179 11.59 -4.44 -1.53
C ALA A 179 11.29 -3.45 -2.65
N GLY A 180 11.67 -2.21 -2.45
CA GLY A 180 11.43 -1.10 -3.36
C GLY A 180 12.70 -0.61 -4.04
N TYR A 181 12.60 -0.19 -5.29
CA TYR A 181 13.68 0.35 -6.09
C TYR A 181 13.22 1.60 -6.84
N SER A 182 13.93 2.70 -6.65
CA SER A 182 13.73 3.93 -7.41
C SER A 182 14.36 3.81 -8.78
N LEU A 183 13.62 4.19 -9.81
CA LEU A 183 14.08 4.30 -11.19
C LEU A 183 14.05 5.77 -11.60
N GLY A 184 15.22 6.41 -11.66
CA GLY A 184 15.33 7.82 -12.02
C GLY A 184 15.01 8.81 -10.90
N GLY A 185 15.26 8.44 -9.64
CA GLY A 185 15.21 9.36 -8.50
C GLY A 185 13.84 9.52 -7.83
N TYR A 186 13.01 8.51 -7.84
CA TYR A 186 11.72 8.53 -7.15
C TYR A 186 11.89 8.79 -5.65
N TYR A 187 11.68 10.04 -5.22
CA TYR A 187 11.81 10.51 -3.82
C TYR A 187 13.09 10.02 -3.13
N THR A 188 14.25 10.12 -3.77
CA THR A 188 15.52 9.62 -3.23
C THR A 188 16.25 10.59 -2.33
N LEU A 189 15.96 11.91 -2.41
CA LEU A 189 16.59 12.93 -1.57
C LEU A 189 15.55 13.93 -1.11
N PHE A 190 15.65 14.36 0.15
CA PHE A 190 14.87 15.45 0.71
C PHE A 190 15.73 16.72 0.69
N ASP A 191 15.33 17.71 -0.10
CA ASP A 191 15.91 19.05 -0.06
C ASP A 191 15.11 19.90 0.94
N GLY A 192 15.75 20.26 2.06
CA GLY A 192 15.15 21.10 3.08
C GLY A 192 14.70 22.51 2.63
N ALA A 193 15.13 22.95 1.44
CA ALA A 193 14.75 24.27 0.88
C ALA A 193 13.49 24.19 0.00
N THR A 194 13.27 23.07 -0.69
CA THR A 194 12.15 22.87 -1.64
C THR A 194 11.16 21.82 -1.18
N GLY A 195 11.48 21.09 -0.12
CA GLY A 195 10.65 20.04 0.47
C GLY A 195 10.76 18.68 -0.24
N LEU A 196 11.17 18.62 -1.48
CA LEU A 196 11.40 17.39 -2.23
C LEU A 196 12.54 17.61 -3.22
N ASN A 197 13.59 16.84 -3.12
CA ASN A 197 14.56 16.74 -4.18
C ASN A 197 14.43 15.39 -4.86
N VAL A 198 14.17 15.41 -6.13
CA VAL A 198 14.16 14.22 -6.96
C VAL A 198 15.61 14.03 -7.42
N GLY A 199 16.38 13.28 -6.63
CA GLY A 199 17.69 12.83 -7.11
C GLY A 199 17.50 12.01 -8.40
N SER A 200 18.43 12.10 -9.32
CA SER A 200 18.39 11.35 -10.59
C SER A 200 18.84 9.88 -10.44
N GLU A 201 19.11 9.44 -9.23
CA GLU A 201 19.72 8.14 -8.98
C GLU A 201 18.70 7.00 -8.92
N SER A 202 19.10 5.85 -9.47
CA SER A 202 18.37 4.60 -9.37
C SER A 202 18.95 3.78 -8.23
N VAL A 203 18.21 3.63 -7.13
CA VAL A 203 18.71 3.02 -5.88
C VAL A 203 17.63 2.18 -5.18
N TRP A 204 18.04 1.26 -4.33
CA TRP A 204 17.17 0.59 -3.37
C TRP A 204 16.63 1.60 -2.36
N THR A 205 15.31 1.59 -2.19
CA THR A 205 14.62 2.56 -1.32
C THR A 205 14.32 2.00 0.05
N HIS A 206 13.90 0.74 0.14
CA HIS A 206 13.56 0.12 1.41
C HIS A 206 13.37 -1.39 1.29
N VAL A 207 13.38 -2.05 2.45
CA VAL A 207 12.83 -3.39 2.65
C VAL A 207 11.84 -3.34 3.81
N LEU A 208 10.60 -3.71 3.55
CA LEU A 208 9.55 -3.81 4.56
C LEU A 208 9.32 -5.27 4.92
N LEU A 209 9.39 -5.60 6.20
CA LEU A 209 9.03 -6.90 6.76
C LEU A 209 7.75 -6.76 7.59
N GLN A 210 6.81 -7.68 7.43
CA GLN A 210 5.54 -7.62 8.18
C GLN A 210 5.09 -9.00 8.64
N ALA A 211 4.53 -9.03 9.84
CA ALA A 211 3.77 -10.16 10.37
C ALA A 211 2.35 -9.70 10.73
N SER A 212 1.34 -10.38 10.22
CA SER A 212 -0.06 -10.07 10.49
C SER A 212 -0.86 -11.31 10.86
N LEU A 213 -1.94 -11.11 11.62
CA LEU A 213 -2.85 -12.15 12.11
C LEU A 213 -4.29 -11.88 11.63
N PRO A 214 -4.63 -12.21 10.37
CA PRO A 214 -6.03 -12.15 9.94
C PRO A 214 -6.89 -13.14 10.74
N ILE A 215 -7.94 -12.61 11.38
CA ILE A 215 -8.91 -13.32 12.19
C ILE A 215 -10.27 -13.15 11.52
N ALA A 216 -10.82 -14.22 10.95
CA ALA A 216 -12.17 -14.21 10.38
C ALA A 216 -13.19 -14.12 11.53
N ILE A 217 -13.88 -12.98 11.64
CA ILE A 217 -14.95 -12.73 12.62
C ILE A 217 -16.26 -13.32 12.11
N SER A 218 -16.46 -13.28 10.81
CA SER A 218 -17.60 -13.90 10.12
C SER A 218 -17.17 -14.36 8.72
N LYS A 219 -18.12 -14.84 7.91
CA LYS A 219 -17.87 -15.21 6.51
C LYS A 219 -17.48 -14.03 5.63
N THR A 220 -17.82 -12.82 6.05
CA THR A 220 -17.64 -11.60 5.27
C THR A 220 -16.80 -10.54 6.00
N ALA A 221 -16.35 -10.79 7.22
CA ALA A 221 -15.64 -9.82 8.02
C ALA A 221 -14.37 -10.41 8.64
N THR A 222 -13.27 -9.64 8.57
CA THR A 222 -11.95 -10.02 9.08
C THR A 222 -11.37 -8.86 9.88
N PHE A 223 -10.78 -9.17 11.04
CA PHE A 223 -9.94 -8.27 11.83
C PHE A 223 -8.48 -8.68 11.67
N THR A 224 -7.58 -7.75 11.43
CA THR A 224 -6.16 -8.05 11.15
C THR A 224 -5.25 -7.10 11.92
N PRO A 225 -4.76 -7.49 13.11
CA PRO A 225 -3.63 -6.82 13.74
C PRO A 225 -2.32 -7.19 13.03
N TYR A 226 -1.34 -6.27 13.04
CA TYR A 226 -0.03 -6.51 12.45
C TYR A 226 1.09 -5.72 13.14
N VAL A 227 2.32 -6.17 12.92
CA VAL A 227 3.56 -5.45 13.21
C VAL A 227 4.41 -5.43 11.95
N ALA A 228 5.17 -4.36 11.76
CA ALA A 228 6.05 -4.21 10.61
C ALA A 228 7.36 -3.50 10.98
N TYR A 229 8.39 -3.78 10.21
CA TYR A 229 9.69 -3.12 10.31
C TYR A 229 10.12 -2.69 8.90
N ASN A 230 10.34 -1.41 8.72
CA ASN A 230 10.86 -0.83 7.49
C ASN A 230 12.34 -0.53 7.66
N ILE A 231 13.15 -1.15 6.81
CA ILE A 231 14.59 -0.89 6.69
C ILE A 231 14.74 0.08 5.54
N SER A 232 15.17 1.29 5.84
CA SER A 232 15.36 2.33 4.83
C SER A 232 16.63 2.06 4.01
N GLY A 233 16.56 2.38 2.73
CA GLY A 233 17.70 2.39 1.83
C GLY A 233 18.11 3.81 1.47
N ALA A 234 19.09 3.95 0.61
CA ALA A 234 19.66 5.23 0.20
C ALA A 234 18.56 6.25 -0.19
N GLY A 235 18.69 7.47 0.29
CA GLY A 235 17.73 8.56 0.09
C GLY A 235 16.52 8.52 1.03
N ARG A 236 16.08 7.33 1.48
CA ARG A 236 15.01 7.21 2.49
C ARG A 236 15.56 7.45 3.89
N GLU A 237 16.73 6.92 4.20
CA GLU A 237 17.46 7.19 5.44
C GLU A 237 17.59 8.70 5.69
N GLU A 238 18.09 9.45 4.71
CA GLU A 238 18.26 10.90 4.82
C GLU A 238 16.93 11.64 5.00
N SER A 239 15.88 11.25 4.27
CA SER A 239 14.56 11.86 4.39
C SER A 239 13.92 11.59 5.76
N ASN A 240 14.01 10.35 6.23
CA ASN A 240 13.43 9.95 7.51
C ASN A 240 14.21 10.55 8.68
N ALA A 241 15.56 10.57 8.61
CA ALA A 241 16.41 11.23 9.60
C ALA A 241 16.18 12.76 9.64
N ALA A 242 15.89 13.39 8.50
CA ALA A 242 15.53 14.80 8.47
C ALA A 242 14.20 15.08 9.19
N ALA A 243 13.21 14.20 9.05
CA ALA A 243 11.94 14.28 9.75
C ALA A 243 12.12 14.08 11.27
N GLU A 244 12.98 13.16 11.68
CA GLU A 244 13.37 12.95 13.09
C GLU A 244 14.05 14.20 13.67
N ALA A 245 15.06 14.74 12.97
CA ALA A 245 15.78 15.95 13.38
C ALA A 245 14.86 17.17 13.50
N ALA A 246 13.81 17.26 12.68
CA ALA A 246 12.77 18.28 12.76
C ALA A 246 11.73 18.01 13.88
N ASN A 247 11.88 16.94 14.65
CA ASN A 247 10.94 16.50 15.70
C ASN A 247 9.52 16.24 15.17
N LEU A 248 9.41 15.77 13.94
CA LEU A 248 8.15 15.37 13.29
C LEU A 248 7.79 13.91 13.59
N GLY A 249 8.77 13.08 13.98
CA GLY A 249 8.59 11.71 14.45
C GLY A 249 9.02 10.62 13.46
N GLY A 250 9.68 10.95 12.37
CA GLY A 250 10.34 9.94 11.52
C GLY A 250 11.58 9.38 12.21
N GLU A 251 11.94 8.15 11.89
CA GLU A 251 13.20 7.50 12.25
C GLU A 251 13.86 7.01 10.97
N GLU A 252 15.17 6.75 11.02
CA GLU A 252 15.90 6.20 9.87
C GLU A 252 15.27 4.87 9.43
N ASP A 253 15.15 3.93 10.37
CA ASP A 253 14.38 2.70 10.23
C ASP A 253 13.14 2.76 11.13
N GLN A 254 12.01 2.23 10.68
CA GLN A 254 10.75 2.37 11.42
C GLN A 254 10.23 1.01 11.87
N PHE A 255 9.94 0.88 13.17
CA PHE A 255 9.10 -0.18 13.69
C PHE A 255 7.69 0.37 13.94
N PHE A 256 6.70 -0.19 13.29
CA PHE A 256 5.33 0.26 13.43
C PHE A 256 4.35 -0.91 13.54
N PHE A 257 3.16 -0.59 14.01
CA PHE A 257 2.09 -1.55 14.18
C PHE A 257 0.75 -0.93 13.79
N GLY A 258 -0.21 -1.80 13.57
CA GLY A 258 -1.55 -1.37 13.24
C GLY A 258 -2.57 -2.49 13.35
N ALA A 259 -3.79 -2.13 13.07
CA ALA A 259 -4.89 -3.09 12.95
C ALA A 259 -5.91 -2.60 11.95
N SER A 260 -6.54 -3.54 11.26
CA SER A 260 -7.60 -3.24 10.31
C SER A 260 -8.81 -4.13 10.49
N PHE A 261 -9.95 -3.61 10.07
CA PHE A 261 -11.19 -4.34 9.89
C PHE A 261 -11.59 -4.27 8.43
N LYS A 262 -11.94 -5.41 7.82
CA LYS A 262 -12.42 -5.49 6.44
C LYS A 262 -13.75 -6.23 6.40
N ALA A 263 -14.72 -5.72 5.65
CA ALA A 263 -15.98 -6.37 5.32
C ALA A 263 -16.16 -6.44 3.80
N VAL A 264 -16.73 -7.54 3.29
CA VAL A 264 -17.00 -7.81 1.86
C VAL A 264 -18.48 -8.10 1.67
N PHE A 265 -19.07 -7.57 0.59
CA PHE A 265 -20.50 -7.65 0.29
C PHE A 265 -20.75 -8.10 -1.15
#